data_5ba82b3dc3a1bf2afd8a6cca0c6a6113
#
_entry.id   5ba82b3dc3a1bf2afd8a6cca0c6a6113
#
_cell.length_a   1.000
_cell.length_b   1.000
_cell.length_c   1.000
_cell.angle_alpha   90.00
_cell.angle_beta   90.00
_cell.angle_gamma   90.00
#
_symmetry.space_group_name_H-M   'P 1'
#
loop_
_entity.id
_entity.type
_entity.pdbx_description
1 polymer ?
#
loop_
_entity_poly.entity_id
_entity_poly.type
_entity_poly.pdbx_seq_one_letter_code
_entity_poly.pdbx_strand_id
1 'polypeptide(L)'
;MIPFLGVLFDGFAYGMLLFLLSVGLSVTLGMMNFVNLAHCSFAMIGAYVTITATQTLGIPFLATLPLAFLAAAIVSVVLERVLFQRFYRATDLDQCLLTIGIVFVSIAVVAYLYGTTLQSIKVPAYLQGSFNVGGVTMGIYRLFLIAIALDVAVALVVGIEKTRFGARIRAAVDNQRMARGLGIDVDRTFALTFALGSGLAGLGGALAIQMVGLDNDFAFRYLIYVLIVVSVGGLGSIGGSFAAAVLLGVSDVAGKYYAPQFGAFFIYAVMIVLLMWRPQGLFGRR
;
A
#
# COMPACT_ATOMS: atom_id res chain seq x y z
N MET A 1 -15.92 -25.06 -13.30
CA MET A 1 -15.36 -23.86 -13.96
C MET A 1 -15.86 -22.55 -13.34
N ILE A 2 -17.16 -22.40 -13.09
CA ILE A 2 -17.75 -21.16 -12.51
C ILE A 2 -17.13 -20.75 -11.17
N PRO A 3 -16.95 -21.65 -10.15
CA PRO A 3 -16.32 -21.26 -8.90
C PRO A 3 -14.87 -20.77 -9.06
N PHE A 4 -14.11 -21.34 -9.98
CA PHE A 4 -12.72 -20.97 -10.25
C PHE A 4 -12.61 -19.53 -10.78
N LEU A 5 -13.49 -19.11 -11.68
CA LEU A 5 -13.52 -17.73 -12.17
C LEU A 5 -13.88 -16.73 -11.08
N GLY A 6 -14.78 -17.10 -10.15
CA GLY A 6 -15.08 -16.29 -8.97
C GLY A 6 -13.86 -16.11 -8.06
N VAL A 7 -13.15 -17.19 -7.78
CA VAL A 7 -11.91 -17.16 -6.98
C VAL A 7 -10.83 -16.30 -7.64
N LEU A 8 -10.67 -16.41 -8.97
CA LEU A 8 -9.73 -15.57 -9.72
C LEU A 8 -10.09 -14.07 -9.63
N PHE A 9 -11.37 -13.74 -9.80
CA PHE A 9 -11.84 -12.35 -9.69
C PHE A 9 -11.62 -11.80 -8.28
N ASP A 10 -12.00 -12.54 -7.25
CA ASP A 10 -11.83 -12.15 -5.87
C ASP A 10 -10.36 -12.05 -5.48
N GLY A 11 -9.54 -12.98 -5.96
CA GLY A 11 -8.09 -12.97 -5.78
C GLY A 11 -7.42 -11.78 -6.49
N PHE A 12 -7.87 -11.46 -7.70
CA PHE A 12 -7.41 -10.29 -8.43
C PHE A 12 -7.77 -8.98 -7.70
N ALA A 13 -9.03 -8.86 -7.22
CA ALA A 13 -9.44 -7.69 -6.44
C ALA A 13 -8.64 -7.54 -5.14
N TYR A 14 -8.39 -8.65 -4.42
CA TYR A 14 -7.54 -8.63 -3.23
C TYR A 14 -6.08 -8.29 -3.57
N GLY A 15 -5.55 -8.81 -4.67
CA GLY A 15 -4.24 -8.45 -5.20
C GLY A 15 -4.13 -6.95 -5.52
N MET A 16 -5.17 -6.35 -6.09
CA MET A 16 -5.22 -4.90 -6.35
C MET A 16 -5.19 -4.09 -5.04
N LEU A 17 -5.87 -4.56 -3.99
CA LEU A 17 -5.76 -3.94 -2.67
C LEU A 17 -4.34 -4.03 -2.11
N LEU A 18 -3.71 -5.21 -2.17
CA LEU A 18 -2.32 -5.39 -1.74
C LEU A 18 -1.36 -4.51 -2.55
N PHE A 19 -1.61 -4.35 -3.85
CA PHE A 19 -0.83 -3.42 -4.70
C PHE A 19 -0.94 -1.98 -4.20
N LEU A 20 -2.15 -1.46 -3.97
CA LEU A 20 -2.34 -0.10 -3.48
C LEU A 20 -1.63 0.14 -2.13
N LEU A 21 -1.74 -0.84 -1.22
CA LEU A 21 -1.06 -0.76 0.08
C LEU A 21 0.46 -0.83 -0.04
N SER A 22 1.01 -1.55 -1.03
CA SER A 22 2.45 -1.82 -1.14
C SER A 22 3.21 -0.92 -2.10
N VAL A 23 2.55 -0.38 -3.13
CA VAL A 23 3.25 0.37 -4.18
C VAL A 23 3.93 1.63 -3.65
N GLY A 24 3.34 2.29 -2.66
CA GLY A 24 3.95 3.43 -1.99
C GLY A 24 5.26 3.06 -1.27
N LEU A 25 5.31 1.91 -0.60
CA LEU A 25 6.53 1.41 0.02
C LEU A 25 7.57 1.01 -1.04
N SER A 26 7.14 0.38 -2.13
CA SER A 26 8.04 0.04 -3.24
C SER A 26 8.71 1.30 -3.82
N VAL A 27 7.95 2.39 -3.97
CA VAL A 27 8.49 3.67 -4.45
C VAL A 27 9.48 4.26 -3.43
N THR A 28 9.13 4.34 -2.15
CA THR A 28 9.99 4.95 -1.13
C THR A 28 11.24 4.10 -0.84
N LEU A 29 11.08 2.81 -0.62
CA LEU A 29 12.20 1.90 -0.34
C LEU A 29 13.14 1.78 -1.53
N GLY A 30 12.60 1.60 -2.74
CA GLY A 30 13.38 1.44 -3.95
C GLY A 30 14.08 2.70 -4.42
N MET A 31 13.57 3.89 -4.04
CA MET A 31 14.11 5.17 -4.47
C MET A 31 14.90 5.90 -3.39
N MET A 32 14.59 5.69 -2.12
CA MET A 32 15.26 6.42 -1.03
C MET A 32 16.19 5.54 -0.20
N ASN A 33 16.16 4.24 -0.41
CA ASN A 33 16.88 3.23 0.38
C ASN A 33 16.67 3.43 1.89
N PHE A 34 15.43 3.83 2.27
CA PHE A 34 15.02 4.06 3.65
C PHE A 34 14.01 2.99 4.07
N VAL A 35 14.34 2.22 5.10
CA VAL A 35 13.49 1.15 5.61
C VAL A 35 12.37 1.72 6.47
N ASN A 36 11.18 1.86 5.88
CA ASN A 36 10.02 2.43 6.55
C ASN A 36 8.99 1.35 6.92
N LEU A 37 9.13 0.78 8.10
CA LEU A 37 8.16 -0.19 8.64
C LEU A 37 6.86 0.49 9.11
N ALA A 38 6.84 1.82 9.28
CA ALA A 38 5.62 2.57 9.61
C ALA A 38 4.70 2.81 8.39
N HIS A 39 5.02 2.23 7.22
CA HIS A 39 4.26 2.48 6.00
C HIS A 39 2.76 2.19 6.14
N CYS A 40 2.40 1.06 6.76
CA CYS A 40 1.00 0.71 6.99
C CYS A 40 0.30 1.55 8.07
N SER A 41 1.04 2.30 8.90
CA SER A 41 0.44 3.32 9.77
C SER A 41 -0.16 4.46 8.97
N PHE A 42 0.44 4.84 7.83
CA PHE A 42 -0.16 5.84 6.94
C PHE A 42 -1.43 5.31 6.25
N ALA A 43 -1.47 4.00 5.91
CA ALA A 43 -2.68 3.34 5.45
C ALA A 43 -3.78 3.38 6.53
N MET A 44 -3.43 3.09 7.77
CA MET A 44 -4.33 3.17 8.92
C MET A 44 -4.85 4.59 9.13
N ILE A 45 -4.00 5.63 9.05
CA ILE A 45 -4.42 7.04 9.13
C ILE A 45 -5.45 7.36 8.05
N GLY A 46 -5.21 7.00 6.79
CA GLY A 46 -6.15 7.23 5.69
C GLY A 46 -7.48 6.54 5.91
N ALA A 47 -7.45 5.31 6.43
CA ALA A 47 -8.66 4.55 6.77
C ALA A 47 -9.47 5.25 7.89
N TYR A 48 -8.84 5.64 9.00
CA TYR A 48 -9.54 6.32 10.10
C TYR A 48 -10.05 7.71 9.71
N VAL A 49 -9.31 8.46 8.89
CA VAL A 49 -9.81 9.72 8.30
C VAL A 49 -11.07 9.48 7.47
N THR A 50 -11.11 8.41 6.67
CA THR A 50 -12.29 8.04 5.89
C THR A 50 -13.49 7.70 6.80
N ILE A 51 -13.27 6.94 7.88
CA ILE A 51 -14.31 6.61 8.85
C ILE A 51 -14.87 7.88 9.49
N THR A 52 -13.99 8.75 10.01
CA THR A 52 -14.41 10.01 10.64
C THR A 52 -15.15 10.91 9.66
N ALA A 53 -14.61 11.08 8.45
CA ALA A 53 -15.22 11.91 7.43
C ALA A 53 -16.60 11.41 6.99
N THR A 54 -16.79 10.10 6.86
CA THR A 54 -18.07 9.52 6.46
C THR A 54 -19.09 9.48 7.60
N GLN A 55 -18.67 9.07 8.81
CA GLN A 55 -19.61 8.83 9.91
C GLN A 55 -19.91 10.10 10.71
N THR A 56 -18.92 10.99 10.90
CA THR A 56 -19.10 12.19 11.73
C THR A 56 -19.44 13.43 10.89
N LEU A 57 -18.79 13.60 9.74
CA LEU A 57 -18.96 14.78 8.89
C LEU A 57 -19.96 14.57 7.74
N GLY A 58 -20.43 13.32 7.52
CA GLY A 58 -21.38 13.01 6.44
C GLY A 58 -20.81 13.18 5.03
N ILE A 59 -19.47 13.23 4.88
CA ILE A 59 -18.81 13.44 3.58
C ILE A 59 -19.03 12.18 2.71
N PRO A 60 -19.42 12.34 1.44
CA PRO A 60 -19.56 11.20 0.52
C PRO A 60 -18.28 10.40 0.40
N PHE A 61 -18.39 9.06 0.38
CA PHE A 61 -17.24 8.14 0.36
C PHE A 61 -16.19 8.48 -0.73
N LEU A 62 -16.62 8.80 -1.96
CA LEU A 62 -15.70 9.17 -3.04
C LEU A 62 -14.87 10.42 -2.71
N ALA A 63 -15.43 11.39 -2.01
CA ALA A 63 -14.71 12.60 -1.61
C ALA A 63 -13.73 12.32 -0.45
N THR A 64 -13.92 11.24 0.30
CA THR A 64 -12.97 10.85 1.35
C THR A 64 -11.70 10.21 0.82
N LEU A 65 -11.69 9.68 -0.40
CA LEU A 65 -10.49 9.07 -1.00
C LEU A 65 -9.34 10.07 -1.20
N PRO A 66 -9.54 11.22 -1.88
CA PRO A 66 -8.49 12.24 -1.94
C PRO A 66 -8.18 12.84 -0.56
N LEU A 67 -9.15 12.92 0.35
CA LEU A 67 -8.91 13.39 1.71
C LEU A 67 -7.99 12.43 2.49
N ALA A 68 -8.21 11.13 2.39
CA ALA A 68 -7.36 10.09 2.98
C ALA A 68 -5.92 10.14 2.43
N PHE A 69 -5.79 10.30 1.11
CA PHE A 69 -4.48 10.50 0.46
C PHE A 69 -3.76 11.73 1.03
N LEU A 70 -4.44 12.88 1.04
CA LEU A 70 -3.85 14.14 1.51
C LEU A 70 -3.50 14.10 3.00
N ALA A 71 -4.37 13.54 3.84
CA ALA A 71 -4.12 13.43 5.27
C ALA A 71 -2.88 12.58 5.56
N ALA A 72 -2.77 11.40 4.94
CA ALA A 72 -1.61 10.54 5.08
C ALA A 72 -0.33 11.21 4.51
N ALA A 73 -0.42 11.90 3.37
CA ALA A 73 0.68 12.63 2.77
C ALA A 73 1.17 13.79 3.68
N ILE A 74 0.26 14.57 4.26
CA ILE A 74 0.62 15.68 5.16
C ILE A 74 1.32 15.15 6.41
N VAL A 75 0.73 14.15 7.08
CA VAL A 75 1.34 13.54 8.27
C VAL A 75 2.71 12.98 7.95
N SER A 76 2.86 12.33 6.80
CA SER A 76 4.13 11.76 6.38
C SER A 76 5.21 12.82 6.12
N VAL A 77 4.86 13.96 5.51
CA VAL A 77 5.80 15.08 5.32
C VAL A 77 6.25 15.66 6.66
N VAL A 78 5.34 15.80 7.62
CA VAL A 78 5.68 16.26 8.96
C VAL A 78 6.66 15.30 9.63
N LEU A 79 6.35 13.99 9.62
CA LEU A 79 7.24 12.97 10.20
C LEU A 79 8.58 12.89 9.46
N GLU A 80 8.57 13.03 8.15
CA GLU A 80 9.79 13.05 7.33
C GLU A 80 10.69 14.21 7.74
N ARG A 81 10.17 15.42 7.84
CA ARG A 81 10.92 16.63 8.21
C ARG A 81 11.44 16.60 9.65
N VAL A 82 10.64 16.11 10.58
CA VAL A 82 10.95 16.14 12.03
C VAL A 82 11.82 14.96 12.45
N LEU A 83 11.53 13.76 11.92
CA LEU A 83 12.15 12.51 12.38
C LEU A 83 13.02 11.84 11.32
N PHE A 84 12.46 11.48 10.15
CA PHE A 84 13.13 10.56 9.23
C PHE A 84 14.38 11.14 8.58
N GLN A 85 14.42 12.46 8.28
CA GLN A 85 15.60 13.10 7.73
C GLN A 85 16.86 12.90 8.58
N ARG A 86 16.69 12.82 9.91
CA ARG A 86 17.80 12.61 10.84
C ARG A 86 18.37 11.20 10.75
N PHE A 87 17.56 10.25 10.27
CA PHE A 87 17.88 8.82 10.20
C PHE A 87 18.27 8.34 8.79
N TYR A 88 18.28 9.21 7.77
CA TYR A 88 18.70 8.81 6.40
C TYR A 88 20.13 8.31 6.31
N ARG A 89 20.99 8.67 7.27
CA ARG A 89 22.38 8.21 7.36
C ARG A 89 22.61 7.17 8.48
N ALA A 90 21.56 6.83 9.21
CA ALA A 90 21.62 5.83 10.26
C ALA A 90 21.63 4.42 9.67
N THR A 91 21.94 3.44 10.49
CA THR A 91 21.91 2.04 10.06
C THR A 91 20.48 1.58 9.77
N ASP A 92 20.33 0.53 8.93
CA ASP A 92 19.01 -0.05 8.63
C ASP A 92 18.30 -0.50 9.92
N LEU A 93 19.04 -0.96 10.91
CA LEU A 93 18.50 -1.35 12.22
C LEU A 93 17.90 -0.15 12.97
N ASP A 94 18.59 0.99 12.99
CA ASP A 94 18.08 2.21 13.65
C ASP A 94 16.83 2.73 12.95
N GLN A 95 16.78 2.66 11.61
CA GLN A 95 15.60 3.02 10.83
C GLN A 95 14.42 2.09 11.14
N CYS A 96 14.66 0.78 11.21
CA CYS A 96 13.65 -0.21 11.61
C CYS A 96 13.12 0.07 13.01
N LEU A 97 13.99 0.30 14.00
CA LEU A 97 13.59 0.55 15.38
C LEU A 97 12.76 1.84 15.50
N LEU A 98 13.19 2.92 14.85
CA LEU A 98 12.42 4.17 14.80
C LEU A 98 11.03 3.95 14.21
N THR A 99 10.97 3.30 13.05
CA THR A 99 9.71 3.14 12.32
C THR A 99 8.75 2.15 13.00
N ILE A 100 9.25 1.10 13.64
CA ILE A 100 8.44 0.22 14.52
C ILE A 100 7.89 1.01 15.70
N GLY A 101 8.71 1.87 16.33
CA GLY A 101 8.24 2.76 17.41
C GLY A 101 7.06 3.63 16.97
N ILE A 102 7.11 4.17 15.74
CA ILE A 102 6.00 4.94 15.16
C ILE A 102 4.75 4.07 14.96
N VAL A 103 4.90 2.81 14.56
CA VAL A 103 3.76 1.88 14.46
C VAL A 103 3.08 1.72 15.82
N PHE A 104 3.84 1.48 16.90
CA PHE A 104 3.26 1.35 18.24
C PHE A 104 2.56 2.64 18.69
N VAL A 105 3.17 3.80 18.45
CA VAL A 105 2.54 5.10 18.74
C VAL A 105 1.24 5.26 17.97
N SER A 106 1.22 4.93 16.67
CA SER A 106 0.02 5.05 15.84
C SER A 106 -1.11 4.11 16.31
N ILE A 107 -0.79 2.88 16.71
CA ILE A 107 -1.73 1.92 17.29
C ILE A 107 -2.30 2.48 18.61
N ALA A 108 -1.44 3.00 19.50
CA ALA A 108 -1.87 3.56 20.78
C ALA A 108 -2.78 4.78 20.60
N VAL A 109 -2.44 5.68 19.66
CA VAL A 109 -3.26 6.87 19.33
C VAL A 109 -4.63 6.45 18.80
N VAL A 110 -4.67 5.49 17.89
CA VAL A 110 -5.92 4.97 17.34
C VAL A 110 -6.76 4.28 18.42
N ALA A 111 -6.16 3.46 19.27
CA ALA A 111 -6.86 2.81 20.38
C ALA A 111 -7.45 3.84 21.34
N TYR A 112 -6.75 4.93 21.60
CA TYR A 112 -7.22 6.01 22.46
C TYR A 112 -8.39 6.78 21.83
N LEU A 113 -8.34 7.09 20.52
CA LEU A 113 -9.36 7.91 19.85
C LEU A 113 -10.61 7.14 19.44
N TYR A 114 -10.46 5.89 18.99
CA TYR A 114 -11.52 5.09 18.38
C TYR A 114 -11.86 3.81 19.15
N GLY A 115 -11.11 3.49 20.20
CA GLY A 115 -11.24 2.24 20.94
C GLY A 115 -10.59 1.05 20.23
N THR A 116 -10.91 -0.16 20.69
CA THR A 116 -10.32 -1.42 20.19
C THR A 116 -11.29 -2.25 19.36
N THR A 117 -12.46 -1.71 19.02
CA THR A 117 -13.49 -2.42 18.25
C THR A 117 -13.21 -2.35 16.76
N LEU A 118 -13.58 -3.41 16.04
CA LEU A 118 -13.51 -3.44 14.58
C LEU A 118 -14.37 -2.32 13.99
N GLN A 119 -13.74 -1.46 13.21
CA GLN A 119 -14.42 -0.37 12.52
C GLN A 119 -14.78 -0.80 11.09
N SER A 120 -15.96 -0.39 10.63
CA SER A 120 -16.42 -0.59 9.26
C SER A 120 -17.22 0.64 8.81
N ILE A 121 -17.34 0.81 7.51
CA ILE A 121 -18.19 1.86 6.92
C ILE A 121 -19.32 1.24 6.11
N LYS A 122 -20.45 1.94 6.05
CA LYS A 122 -21.51 1.61 5.12
C LYS A 122 -21.11 2.12 3.73
N VAL A 123 -20.95 1.20 2.80
CA VAL A 123 -20.68 1.54 1.40
C VAL A 123 -21.88 2.27 0.83
N PRO A 124 -21.69 3.35 0.03
CA PRO A 124 -22.76 4.00 -0.68
C PRO A 124 -23.60 3.05 -1.54
N ALA A 125 -24.89 3.32 -1.68
CA ALA A 125 -25.83 2.44 -2.40
C ALA A 125 -25.37 2.10 -3.83
N TYR A 126 -24.71 3.04 -4.51
CA TYR A 126 -24.19 2.86 -5.88
C TYR A 126 -22.97 1.92 -5.98
N LEU A 127 -22.28 1.62 -4.88
CA LEU A 127 -21.20 0.62 -4.80
C LEU A 127 -21.64 -0.68 -4.10
N GLN A 128 -22.91 -0.72 -3.63
CA GLN A 128 -23.47 -1.95 -3.07
C GLN A 128 -24.00 -2.85 -4.17
N GLY A 129 -24.07 -4.14 -3.86
CA GLY A 129 -24.63 -5.14 -4.76
C GLY A 129 -23.59 -5.91 -5.55
N SER A 130 -24.10 -6.76 -6.37
CA SER A 130 -23.32 -7.63 -7.28
C SER A 130 -24.11 -7.83 -8.56
N PHE A 131 -23.38 -8.07 -9.64
CA PHE A 131 -23.98 -8.49 -10.91
C PHE A 131 -23.44 -9.87 -11.29
N ASN A 132 -24.21 -10.59 -12.08
CA ASN A 132 -23.87 -11.94 -12.48
C ASN A 132 -23.50 -11.97 -13.96
N VAL A 133 -22.27 -12.37 -14.26
CA VAL A 133 -21.80 -12.52 -15.64
C VAL A 133 -21.42 -13.98 -15.86
N GLY A 134 -22.18 -14.68 -16.70
CA GLY A 134 -21.90 -16.08 -17.01
C GLY A 134 -21.92 -17.04 -15.81
N GLY A 135 -22.71 -16.72 -14.75
CA GLY A 135 -22.80 -17.51 -13.53
C GLY A 135 -21.76 -17.13 -12.44
N VAL A 136 -20.87 -16.15 -12.72
CA VAL A 136 -19.94 -15.62 -11.73
C VAL A 136 -20.54 -14.35 -11.10
N THR A 137 -20.67 -14.34 -9.77
CA THR A 137 -21.14 -13.18 -9.02
C THR A 137 -19.97 -12.24 -8.75
N MET A 138 -20.03 -11.03 -9.30
CA MET A 138 -19.00 -9.99 -9.17
C MET A 138 -19.53 -8.85 -8.32
N GLY A 139 -18.85 -8.54 -7.19
CA GLY A 139 -19.20 -7.40 -6.35
C GLY A 139 -18.81 -6.08 -7.00
N ILE A 140 -19.72 -5.09 -7.00
CA ILE A 140 -19.49 -3.77 -7.62
C ILE A 140 -18.32 -3.06 -6.93
N TYR A 141 -18.23 -3.14 -5.61
CA TYR A 141 -17.12 -2.54 -4.86
C TYR A 141 -15.74 -3.08 -5.29
N ARG A 142 -15.63 -4.40 -5.56
CA ARG A 142 -14.37 -5.01 -6.02
C ARG A 142 -13.95 -4.50 -7.38
N LEU A 143 -14.90 -4.29 -8.30
CA LEU A 143 -14.62 -3.68 -9.61
C LEU A 143 -14.16 -2.23 -9.47
N PHE A 144 -14.81 -1.46 -8.62
CA PHE A 144 -14.41 -0.10 -8.31
C PHE A 144 -12.97 -0.05 -7.77
N LEU A 145 -12.64 -0.94 -6.82
CA LEU A 145 -11.29 -1.06 -6.28
C LEU A 145 -10.26 -1.40 -7.35
N ILE A 146 -10.58 -2.37 -8.23
CA ILE A 146 -9.72 -2.74 -9.36
C ILE A 146 -9.50 -1.54 -10.28
N ALA A 147 -10.54 -0.79 -10.61
CA ALA A 147 -10.44 0.39 -11.47
C ALA A 147 -9.52 1.46 -10.87
N ILE A 148 -9.69 1.79 -9.58
CA ILE A 148 -8.82 2.73 -8.87
C ILE A 148 -7.37 2.24 -8.84
N ALA A 149 -7.15 0.96 -8.57
CA ALA A 149 -5.80 0.41 -8.49
C ALA A 149 -5.09 0.43 -9.85
N LEU A 150 -5.81 0.15 -10.94
CA LEU A 150 -5.28 0.26 -12.30
C LEU A 150 -4.98 1.72 -12.68
N ASP A 151 -5.87 2.66 -12.35
CA ASP A 151 -5.65 4.09 -12.57
C ASP A 151 -4.39 4.57 -11.84
N VAL A 152 -4.24 4.21 -10.57
CA VAL A 152 -3.03 4.50 -9.78
C VAL A 152 -1.79 3.85 -10.40
N ALA A 153 -1.87 2.59 -10.86
CA ALA A 153 -0.74 1.93 -11.51
C ALA A 153 -0.28 2.68 -12.78
N VAL A 154 -1.24 3.05 -13.64
CA VAL A 154 -0.95 3.83 -14.86
C VAL A 154 -0.41 5.21 -14.50
N ALA A 155 -1.02 5.91 -13.55
CA ALA A 155 -0.58 7.23 -13.10
C ALA A 155 0.84 7.20 -12.56
N LEU A 156 1.21 6.17 -11.79
CA LEU A 156 2.56 6.00 -11.27
C LEU A 156 3.59 5.70 -12.36
N VAL A 157 3.28 4.78 -13.29
CA VAL A 157 4.18 4.47 -14.40
C VAL A 157 4.42 5.73 -15.24
N VAL A 158 3.36 6.43 -15.62
CA VAL A 158 3.47 7.67 -16.38
C VAL A 158 4.19 8.76 -15.57
N GLY A 159 3.82 8.94 -14.31
CA GLY A 159 4.37 9.96 -13.41
C GLY A 159 5.86 9.77 -13.13
N ILE A 160 6.30 8.52 -12.92
CA ILE A 160 7.70 8.24 -12.60
C ILE A 160 8.56 8.08 -13.86
N GLU A 161 8.05 7.43 -14.93
CA GLU A 161 8.87 7.17 -16.11
C GLU A 161 8.90 8.33 -17.09
N LYS A 162 7.77 9.06 -17.28
CA LYS A 162 7.60 10.03 -18.35
C LYS A 162 7.61 11.50 -17.93
N THR A 163 7.71 11.79 -16.60
CA THR A 163 7.68 13.18 -16.13
C THR A 163 9.03 13.69 -15.66
N ARG A 164 9.16 15.04 -15.61
CA ARG A 164 10.32 15.72 -15.01
C ARG A 164 10.46 15.42 -13.51
N PHE A 165 9.34 15.17 -12.83
CA PHE A 165 9.35 14.79 -11.42
C PHE A 165 10.04 13.43 -11.22
N GLY A 166 9.65 12.41 -11.98
CA GLY A 166 10.31 11.11 -11.92
C GLY A 166 11.79 11.15 -12.34
N ALA A 167 12.15 12.00 -13.31
CA ALA A 167 13.56 12.20 -13.67
C ALA A 167 14.37 12.79 -12.52
N ARG A 168 13.82 13.78 -11.77
CA ARG A 168 14.47 14.34 -10.58
C ARG A 168 14.64 13.31 -9.47
N ILE A 169 13.62 12.48 -9.24
CA ILE A 169 13.69 11.40 -8.25
C ILE A 169 14.84 10.45 -8.60
N ARG A 170 14.88 9.93 -9.84
CA ARG A 170 15.95 9.02 -10.28
C ARG A 170 17.34 9.64 -10.14
N ALA A 171 17.50 10.90 -10.55
CA ALA A 171 18.78 11.60 -10.40
C ALA A 171 19.18 11.79 -8.94
N ALA A 172 18.23 12.12 -8.05
CA ALA A 172 18.47 12.27 -6.62
C ALA A 172 18.87 10.95 -5.95
N VAL A 173 18.33 9.81 -6.44
CA VAL A 173 18.62 8.47 -5.93
C VAL A 173 19.97 7.96 -6.42
N ASP A 174 20.27 8.14 -7.70
CA ASP A 174 21.51 7.69 -8.31
C ASP A 174 22.74 8.38 -7.67
N ASN A 175 22.69 9.70 -7.56
CA ASN A 175 23.79 10.46 -6.95
C ASN A 175 23.29 11.78 -6.36
N GLN A 176 23.00 11.79 -5.06
CA GLN A 176 22.54 12.99 -4.35
C GLN A 176 23.48 14.19 -4.48
N ARG A 177 24.82 13.95 -4.46
CA ARG A 177 25.82 15.01 -4.55
C ARG A 177 25.80 15.69 -5.92
N MET A 178 25.75 14.87 -6.98
CA MET A 178 25.67 15.37 -8.36
C MET A 178 24.34 16.06 -8.62
N ALA A 179 23.22 15.48 -8.15
CA ALA A 179 21.90 16.08 -8.28
C ALA A 179 21.82 17.46 -7.65
N ARG A 180 22.37 17.63 -6.43
CA ARG A 180 22.49 18.96 -5.78
C ARG A 180 23.37 19.93 -6.57
N GLY A 181 24.48 19.44 -7.15
CA GLY A 181 25.34 20.26 -8.02
C GLY A 181 24.64 20.75 -9.29
N LEU A 182 23.65 20.02 -9.79
CA LEU A 182 22.80 20.40 -10.92
C LEU A 182 21.57 21.25 -10.51
N GLY A 183 21.50 21.69 -9.25
CA GLY A 183 20.42 22.54 -8.74
C GLY A 183 19.13 21.78 -8.38
N ILE A 184 19.16 20.45 -8.27
CA ILE A 184 18.01 19.66 -7.82
C ILE A 184 17.95 19.76 -6.28
N ASP A 185 16.82 20.23 -5.75
CA ASP A 185 16.53 20.17 -4.32
C ASP A 185 16.16 18.73 -3.94
N VAL A 186 17.18 17.98 -3.50
CA VAL A 186 17.06 16.57 -3.13
C VAL A 186 16.12 16.40 -1.94
N ASP A 187 16.18 17.28 -0.95
CA ASP A 187 15.39 17.17 0.28
C ASP A 187 13.90 17.37 -0.01
N ARG A 188 13.54 18.34 -0.89
CA ARG A 188 12.17 18.48 -1.37
C ARG A 188 11.72 17.30 -2.23
N THR A 189 12.60 16.79 -3.08
CA THR A 189 12.30 15.64 -3.92
C THR A 189 11.98 14.41 -3.08
N PHE A 190 12.75 14.18 -2.02
CA PHE A 190 12.52 13.08 -1.08
C PHE A 190 11.24 13.25 -0.28
N ALA A 191 10.98 14.45 0.26
CA ALA A 191 9.74 14.74 0.97
C ALA A 191 8.50 14.52 0.10
N LEU A 192 8.53 14.96 -1.16
CA LEU A 192 7.43 14.74 -2.11
C LEU A 192 7.26 13.26 -2.49
N THR A 193 8.36 12.53 -2.66
CA THR A 193 8.32 11.08 -2.92
C THR A 193 7.73 10.34 -1.73
N PHE A 194 8.11 10.72 -0.53
CA PHE A 194 7.59 10.15 0.71
C PHE A 194 6.11 10.46 0.89
N ALA A 195 5.70 11.72 0.62
CA ALA A 195 4.30 12.14 0.63
C ALA A 195 3.45 11.35 -0.35
N LEU A 196 3.95 11.14 -1.57
CA LEU A 196 3.27 10.37 -2.60
C LEU A 196 3.10 8.91 -2.16
N GLY A 197 4.18 8.26 -1.69
CA GLY A 197 4.12 6.88 -1.23
C GLY A 197 3.17 6.67 -0.06
N SER A 198 3.23 7.55 0.95
CA SER A 198 2.37 7.49 2.13
C SER A 198 0.92 7.87 1.82
N GLY A 199 0.71 8.84 0.90
CA GLY A 199 -0.62 9.18 0.41
C GLY A 199 -1.30 8.02 -0.30
N LEU A 200 -0.56 7.27 -1.13
CA LEU A 200 -1.05 6.05 -1.77
C LEU A 200 -1.40 4.96 -0.75
N ALA A 201 -0.59 4.81 0.31
CA ALA A 201 -0.93 3.92 1.40
C ALA A 201 -2.23 4.36 2.08
N GLY A 202 -2.42 5.66 2.34
CA GLY A 202 -3.66 6.22 2.90
C GLY A 202 -4.88 5.94 2.03
N LEU A 203 -4.75 6.10 0.71
CA LEU A 203 -5.78 5.75 -0.26
C LEU A 203 -6.10 4.24 -0.22
N GLY A 204 -5.06 3.39 -0.20
CA GLY A 204 -5.20 1.95 -0.05
C GLY A 204 -5.89 1.55 1.24
N GLY A 205 -5.55 2.21 2.35
CA GLY A 205 -6.20 2.03 3.65
C GLY A 205 -7.69 2.41 3.63
N ALA A 206 -8.05 3.54 3.02
CA ALA A 206 -9.44 3.95 2.84
C ALA A 206 -10.27 2.91 2.07
N LEU A 207 -9.70 2.33 1.04
CA LEU A 207 -10.33 1.27 0.24
C LEU A 207 -10.32 -0.10 0.94
N ALA A 208 -9.39 -0.34 1.85
CA ALA A 208 -9.28 -1.59 2.59
C ALA A 208 -10.44 -1.82 3.57
N ILE A 209 -11.01 -0.75 4.14
CA ILE A 209 -12.00 -0.82 5.23
C ILE A 209 -13.15 -1.76 4.88
N GLN A 210 -13.67 -1.69 3.66
CA GLN A 210 -14.81 -2.49 3.23
C GLN A 210 -14.47 -3.96 2.95
N MET A 211 -13.22 -4.25 2.56
CA MET A 211 -12.83 -5.62 2.22
C MET A 211 -12.36 -6.43 3.42
N VAL A 212 -11.67 -5.78 4.33
CA VAL A 212 -10.93 -6.46 5.38
C VAL A 212 -11.26 -5.96 6.78
N GLY A 213 -12.04 -4.89 6.88
CA GLY A 213 -12.29 -4.19 8.15
C GLY A 213 -11.06 -3.43 8.64
N LEU A 214 -11.25 -2.63 9.68
CA LEU A 214 -10.17 -1.86 10.30
C LEU A 214 -10.16 -2.11 11.81
N ASP A 215 -9.06 -2.64 12.30
CA ASP A 215 -8.77 -2.82 13.71
C ASP A 215 -7.42 -2.16 14.06
N ASN A 216 -7.07 -2.14 15.33
CA ASN A 216 -5.85 -1.51 15.80
C ASN A 216 -4.59 -2.23 15.31
N ASP A 217 -4.67 -3.55 15.03
CA ASP A 217 -3.56 -4.36 14.55
C ASP A 217 -3.38 -4.29 13.03
N PHE A 218 -4.24 -3.54 12.33
CA PHE A 218 -4.21 -3.39 10.87
C PHE A 218 -2.80 -3.04 10.37
N ALA A 219 -2.12 -2.09 11.01
CA ALA A 219 -0.81 -1.64 10.59
C ALA A 219 0.23 -2.77 10.60
N PHE A 220 0.28 -3.58 11.66
CA PHE A 220 1.20 -4.72 11.75
C PHE A 220 0.82 -5.87 10.82
N ARG A 221 -0.46 -6.20 10.76
CA ARG A 221 -0.95 -7.30 9.93
C ARG A 221 -0.63 -7.06 8.46
N TYR A 222 -0.95 -5.87 7.95
CA TYR A 222 -0.74 -5.55 6.55
C TYR A 222 0.71 -5.19 6.23
N LEU A 223 1.51 -4.77 7.19
CA LEU A 223 2.94 -4.56 7.00
C LEU A 223 3.63 -5.83 6.47
N ILE A 224 3.31 -7.00 7.06
CA ILE A 224 3.87 -8.27 6.61
C ILE A 224 3.51 -8.54 5.15
N TYR A 225 2.23 -8.40 4.77
CA TYR A 225 1.79 -8.61 3.38
C TYR A 225 2.44 -7.62 2.41
N VAL A 226 2.54 -6.36 2.81
CA VAL A 226 3.18 -5.30 2.02
C VAL A 226 4.67 -5.61 1.80
N LEU A 227 5.40 -6.04 2.84
CA LEU A 227 6.80 -6.44 2.72
C LEU A 227 6.96 -7.67 1.81
N ILE A 228 6.05 -8.65 1.88
CA ILE A 228 6.05 -9.80 0.98
C ILE A 228 5.88 -9.35 -0.48
N VAL A 229 4.88 -8.50 -0.75
CA VAL A 229 4.63 -7.99 -2.11
C VAL A 229 5.86 -7.24 -2.65
N VAL A 230 6.46 -6.35 -1.85
CA VAL A 230 7.62 -5.56 -2.27
C VAL A 230 8.86 -6.44 -2.48
N SER A 231 9.09 -7.41 -1.61
CA SER A 231 10.22 -8.35 -1.73
C SER A 231 10.08 -9.27 -2.95
N VAL A 232 8.90 -9.85 -3.15
CA VAL A 232 8.60 -10.72 -4.31
C VAL A 232 8.58 -9.92 -5.61
N GLY A 233 8.05 -8.70 -5.58
CA GLY A 233 8.01 -7.81 -6.74
C GLY A 233 9.40 -7.33 -7.18
N GLY A 234 10.30 -7.18 -6.22
CA GLY A 234 11.61 -6.55 -6.38
C GLY A 234 11.56 -5.07 -6.00
N LEU A 235 12.50 -4.67 -5.14
CA LEU A 235 12.59 -3.33 -4.56
C LEU A 235 12.62 -2.24 -5.65
N GLY A 236 11.72 -1.25 -5.55
CA GLY A 236 11.63 -0.12 -6.47
C GLY A 236 10.98 -0.40 -7.82
N SER A 237 10.46 -1.61 -8.05
CA SER A 237 9.77 -1.95 -9.28
C SER A 237 8.26 -1.88 -9.13
N ILE A 238 7.62 -0.87 -9.75
CA ILE A 238 6.15 -0.72 -9.75
C ILE A 238 5.50 -1.91 -10.45
N GLY A 239 6.01 -2.28 -11.63
CA GLY A 239 5.50 -3.44 -12.38
C GLY A 239 5.71 -4.75 -11.62
N GLY A 240 6.85 -4.87 -10.90
CA GLY A 240 7.12 -6.01 -10.03
C GLY A 240 6.14 -6.10 -8.86
N SER A 241 5.90 -4.99 -8.18
CA SER A 241 4.91 -4.92 -7.08
C SER A 241 3.51 -5.26 -7.57
N PHE A 242 3.14 -4.81 -8.78
CA PHE A 242 1.84 -5.15 -9.39
C PHE A 242 1.72 -6.65 -9.66
N ALA A 243 2.70 -7.24 -10.35
CA ALA A 243 2.70 -8.66 -10.67
C ALA A 243 2.72 -9.54 -9.40
N ALA A 244 3.55 -9.18 -8.41
CA ALA A 244 3.61 -9.87 -7.13
C ALA A 244 2.30 -9.78 -6.36
N ALA A 245 1.69 -8.59 -6.29
CA ALA A 245 0.42 -8.39 -5.61
C ALA A 245 -0.72 -9.22 -6.22
N VAL A 246 -0.81 -9.26 -7.56
CA VAL A 246 -1.79 -10.10 -8.25
C VAL A 246 -1.56 -11.58 -7.95
N LEU A 247 -0.33 -12.05 -8.10
CA LEU A 247 0.02 -13.45 -7.88
C LEU A 247 -0.26 -13.87 -6.43
N LEU A 248 0.17 -13.06 -5.46
CA LEU A 248 -0.02 -13.33 -4.04
C LEU A 248 -1.49 -13.22 -3.64
N GLY A 249 -2.23 -12.23 -4.16
CA GLY A 249 -3.66 -12.05 -3.88
C GLY A 249 -4.50 -13.22 -4.42
N VAL A 250 -4.23 -13.66 -5.64
CA VAL A 250 -4.90 -14.85 -6.22
C VAL A 250 -4.54 -16.10 -5.43
N SER A 251 -3.28 -16.27 -5.04
CA SER A 251 -2.83 -17.43 -4.27
C SER A 251 -3.46 -17.47 -2.88
N ASP A 252 -3.57 -16.33 -2.19
CA ASP A 252 -4.16 -16.22 -0.85
C ASP A 252 -5.66 -16.57 -0.89
N VAL A 253 -6.41 -16.02 -1.84
CA VAL A 253 -7.85 -16.29 -1.97
C VAL A 253 -8.09 -17.72 -2.42
N ALA A 254 -7.32 -18.23 -3.38
CA ALA A 254 -7.42 -19.63 -3.81
C ALA A 254 -7.07 -20.60 -2.68
N GLY A 255 -6.02 -20.31 -1.90
CA GLY A 255 -5.64 -21.10 -0.74
C GLY A 255 -6.76 -21.17 0.30
N LYS A 256 -7.36 -20.04 0.65
CA LYS A 256 -8.48 -19.96 1.59
C LYS A 256 -9.74 -20.67 1.09
N TYR A 257 -9.97 -20.69 -0.23
CA TYR A 257 -11.14 -21.34 -0.83
C TYR A 257 -10.97 -22.84 -0.95
N TYR A 258 -9.85 -23.33 -1.50
CA TYR A 258 -9.64 -24.77 -1.79
C TYR A 258 -9.08 -25.55 -0.62
N ALA A 259 -8.30 -24.92 0.26
CA ALA A 259 -7.71 -25.55 1.43
C ALA A 259 -7.81 -24.63 2.66
N PRO A 260 -9.03 -24.41 3.22
CA PRO A 260 -9.26 -23.46 4.31
C PRO A 260 -8.37 -23.70 5.54
N GLN A 261 -8.02 -24.96 5.81
CA GLN A 261 -7.18 -25.35 6.94
C GLN A 261 -5.75 -24.77 6.83
N PHE A 262 -5.27 -24.58 5.61
CA PHE A 262 -3.93 -24.05 5.29
C PHE A 262 -3.97 -22.66 4.64
N GLY A 263 -5.17 -22.09 4.48
CA GLY A 263 -5.38 -20.87 3.69
C GLY A 263 -4.45 -19.72 4.09
N ALA A 264 -4.21 -19.52 5.39
CA ALA A 264 -3.33 -18.47 5.89
C ALA A 264 -1.85 -18.70 5.54
N PHE A 265 -1.43 -19.93 5.25
CA PHE A 265 -0.03 -20.25 4.94
C PHE A 265 0.32 -20.11 3.46
N PHE A 266 -0.68 -20.11 2.56
CA PHE A 266 -0.43 -20.11 1.11
C PHE A 266 0.38 -18.90 0.65
N ILE A 267 0.09 -17.71 1.14
CA ILE A 267 0.81 -16.52 0.75
C ILE A 267 2.30 -16.60 1.13
N TYR A 268 2.60 -17.16 2.31
CA TYR A 268 3.97 -17.37 2.77
C TYR A 268 4.68 -18.46 1.97
N ALA A 269 4.00 -19.57 1.69
CA ALA A 269 4.55 -20.65 0.88
C ALA A 269 4.91 -20.18 -0.53
N VAL A 270 4.01 -19.42 -1.18
CA VAL A 270 4.27 -18.83 -2.50
C VAL A 270 5.44 -17.84 -2.44
N MET A 271 5.49 -17.01 -1.39
CA MET A 271 6.65 -16.11 -1.18
C MET A 271 7.95 -16.88 -1.10
N ILE A 272 8.02 -17.93 -0.26
CA ILE A 272 9.24 -18.73 -0.08
C ILE A 272 9.68 -19.35 -1.42
N VAL A 273 8.76 -19.99 -2.13
CA VAL A 273 9.06 -20.62 -3.43
C VAL A 273 9.57 -19.59 -4.44
N LEU A 274 8.94 -18.42 -4.52
CA LEU A 274 9.36 -17.38 -5.46
C LEU A 274 10.72 -16.79 -5.11
N LEU A 275 10.99 -16.52 -3.83
CA LEU A 275 12.27 -15.98 -3.39
C LEU A 275 13.41 -17.02 -3.45
N MET A 276 13.11 -18.32 -3.28
CA MET A 276 14.08 -19.38 -3.55
C MET A 276 14.44 -19.46 -5.03
N TRP A 277 13.48 -19.24 -5.92
CA TRP A 277 13.71 -19.23 -7.36
C TRP A 277 14.36 -17.93 -7.84
N ARG A 278 13.89 -16.78 -7.32
CA ARG A 278 14.41 -15.44 -7.65
C ARG A 278 14.62 -14.60 -6.38
N PRO A 279 15.78 -14.66 -5.73
CA PRO A 279 16.04 -13.98 -4.46
C PRO A 279 16.02 -12.46 -4.57
N GLN A 280 16.16 -11.89 -5.78
CA GLN A 280 16.05 -10.45 -6.03
C GLN A 280 14.62 -9.98 -6.34
N GLY A 281 13.63 -10.88 -6.27
CA GLY A 281 12.27 -10.65 -6.70
C GLY A 281 12.08 -10.81 -8.21
N LEU A 282 10.81 -10.75 -8.65
CA LEU A 282 10.43 -11.01 -10.05
C LEU A 282 11.06 -10.02 -11.04
N PHE A 283 11.15 -8.74 -10.66
CA PHE A 283 11.65 -7.63 -11.48
C PHE A 283 12.80 -6.87 -10.80
N GLY A 284 13.50 -7.49 -9.84
CA GLY A 284 14.68 -6.91 -9.21
C GLY A 284 15.78 -6.68 -10.25
N ARG A 285 16.44 -5.52 -10.21
CA ARG A 285 17.63 -5.23 -11.02
C ARG A 285 18.80 -6.04 -10.48
N ARG A 286 19.59 -6.66 -11.38
CA ARG A 286 20.86 -7.29 -11.07
C ARG A 286 21.92 -6.25 -10.78
#